data_9ddf0438e3ca15de3752571552324f33
#
_entry.id   9ddf0438e3ca15de3752571552324f33
#
_cell.length_a   1.000
_cell.length_b   1.000
_cell.length_c   1.000
_cell.angle_alpha   90.00
_cell.angle_beta   90.00
_cell.angle_gamma   90.00
#
_symmetry.space_group_name_H-M   'P 1'
#
loop_
_entity.id
_entity.type
_entity.pdbx_description
1 polymer ?
#
loop_
_entity_poly.entity_id
_entity_poly.type
_entity_poly.pdbx_seq_one_letter_code
_entity_poly.pdbx_strand_id
1 'polypeptide(L)'
;MKSKITLFIFLFFLICVKIYSQTTMELDQLIGIHNTNLVGDTIKLEVNTYNAFKKMERAAKNDGINLKIVSAYRGFDRQEIIWNKKYDKFTNEFLMEPKKAILEIIRFSTIPGTSRHHWGTDIDIIDGNYPDEKDVLKFEKFEKNGVFYKLKKWLDKNSEKFGFYLA
;
A
#
# COMPACT_ATOMS: atom_id res chain seq x y z
N MET A 1 -19.28 50.18 5.26
CA MET A 1 -18.11 49.59 5.97
C MET A 1 -18.42 48.31 6.73
N LYS A 2 -19.52 48.24 7.52
CA LYS A 2 -19.90 47.03 8.32
C LYS A 2 -20.07 45.76 7.47
N SER A 3 -20.71 45.83 6.30
CA SER A 3 -20.94 44.66 5.42
C SER A 3 -19.66 44.00 4.86
N LYS A 4 -18.62 44.80 4.53
CA LYS A 4 -17.32 44.27 4.03
C LYS A 4 -16.51 43.58 5.12
N ILE A 5 -16.61 44.05 6.36
CA ILE A 5 -15.95 43.46 7.52
C ILE A 5 -16.59 42.11 7.85
N THR A 6 -17.92 42.01 7.81
CA THR A 6 -18.67 40.77 8.08
C THR A 6 -18.33 39.70 7.03
N LEU A 7 -18.24 40.10 5.75
CA LEU A 7 -17.85 39.16 4.66
C LEU A 7 -16.41 38.66 4.85
N PHE A 8 -15.47 39.52 5.26
CA PHE A 8 -14.10 39.16 5.51
C PHE A 8 -13.93 38.18 6.68
N ILE A 9 -14.68 38.40 7.78
CA ILE A 9 -14.69 37.47 8.92
C ILE A 9 -15.28 36.12 8.54
N PHE A 10 -16.34 36.10 7.73
CA PHE A 10 -16.95 34.86 7.25
C PHE A 10 -16.00 34.05 6.32
N LEU A 11 -15.29 34.75 5.42
CA LEU A 11 -14.29 34.13 4.54
C LEU A 11 -13.10 33.60 5.34
N PHE A 12 -12.64 34.33 6.36
CA PHE A 12 -11.56 33.86 7.25
C PHE A 12 -11.96 32.63 8.05
N PHE A 13 -13.21 32.56 8.52
CA PHE A 13 -13.75 31.40 9.24
C PHE A 13 -13.84 30.16 8.32
N LEU A 14 -14.22 30.33 7.06
CA LEU A 14 -14.24 29.25 6.05
C LEU A 14 -12.86 28.72 5.72
N ILE A 15 -11.82 29.54 5.74
CA ILE A 15 -10.42 29.12 5.54
C ILE A 15 -9.92 28.35 6.76
N CYS A 16 -10.22 28.79 7.97
CA CYS A 16 -9.82 28.11 9.20
C CYS A 16 -10.43 26.71 9.34
N VAL A 17 -11.67 26.51 8.89
CA VAL A 17 -12.34 25.19 8.95
C VAL A 17 -11.66 24.14 8.03
N LYS A 18 -11.02 24.57 6.95
CA LYS A 18 -10.29 23.64 6.07
C LYS A 18 -8.93 23.17 6.61
N ILE A 19 -8.38 23.84 7.61
CA ILE A 19 -7.05 23.49 8.18
C ILE A 19 -7.14 22.31 9.17
N TYR A 20 -8.32 21.99 9.67
CA TYR A 20 -8.53 20.90 10.64
C TYR A 20 -8.77 19.51 10.03
N SER A 21 -8.52 19.34 8.73
CA SER A 21 -8.72 18.05 8.04
C SER A 21 -7.46 17.15 7.98
N GLN A 22 -6.43 17.43 8.79
CA GLN A 22 -5.30 16.50 8.91
C GLN A 22 -5.61 15.55 10.07
N THR A 23 -5.97 14.32 9.74
CA THR A 23 -5.94 13.21 10.70
C THR A 23 -4.48 13.00 11.13
N THR A 24 -4.15 13.34 12.36
CA THR A 24 -2.87 12.98 12.96
C THR A 24 -2.89 11.45 13.19
N MET A 25 -1.95 10.75 12.57
CA MET A 25 -1.75 9.34 12.85
C MET A 25 -0.90 9.20 14.11
N GLU A 26 -1.36 8.40 15.06
CA GLU A 26 -0.59 8.10 16.27
C GLU A 26 0.70 7.34 15.92
N LEU A 27 1.76 7.54 16.72
CA LEU A 27 3.06 6.93 16.45
C LEU A 27 2.97 5.41 16.31
N ASP A 28 2.22 4.75 17.18
CA ASP A 28 2.03 3.31 17.16
C ASP A 28 1.33 2.80 15.88
N GLN A 29 0.41 3.59 15.34
CA GLN A 29 -0.19 3.32 14.04
C GLN A 29 0.81 3.50 12.90
N LEU A 30 1.61 4.58 12.99
CA LEU A 30 2.60 4.93 11.96
C LEU A 30 3.64 3.83 11.77
N ILE A 31 4.13 3.26 12.88
CA ILE A 31 5.15 2.20 12.86
C ILE A 31 4.58 0.78 12.83
N GLY A 32 3.25 0.61 12.83
CA GLY A 32 2.58 -0.68 12.66
C GLY A 32 2.44 -1.51 13.94
N ILE A 33 2.61 -0.93 15.12
CA ILE A 33 2.38 -1.61 16.41
C ILE A 33 0.88 -1.78 16.66
N HIS A 34 0.10 -0.73 16.37
CA HIS A 34 -1.34 -0.75 16.59
C HIS A 34 -2.07 0.00 15.47
N ASN A 35 -3.14 -0.60 14.94
CA ASN A 35 -4.01 0.06 13.96
C ASN A 35 -5.45 -0.40 14.15
N THR A 36 -6.33 0.53 14.54
CA THR A 36 -7.76 0.28 14.83
C THR A 36 -8.68 0.53 13.64
N ASN A 37 -8.23 1.22 12.60
CA ASN A 37 -9.07 1.68 11.50
C ASN A 37 -9.04 0.71 10.30
N LEU A 38 -8.83 -0.57 10.56
CA LEU A 38 -8.75 -1.62 9.55
C LEU A 38 -10.07 -2.34 9.38
N VAL A 39 -10.44 -2.61 8.13
CA VAL A 39 -11.62 -3.40 7.75
C VAL A 39 -11.20 -4.57 6.86
N GLY A 40 -12.03 -5.61 6.85
CA GLY A 40 -11.79 -6.85 6.13
C GLY A 40 -11.40 -8.00 7.08
N ASP A 41 -11.67 -9.23 6.66
CA ASP A 41 -11.43 -10.43 7.49
C ASP A 41 -9.97 -10.91 7.36
N THR A 42 -9.67 -11.55 6.24
CA THR A 42 -8.33 -12.12 5.97
C THR A 42 -7.37 -11.06 5.45
N ILE A 43 -7.86 -10.14 4.61
CA ILE A 43 -7.08 -9.03 4.03
C ILE A 43 -7.61 -7.75 4.63
N LYS A 44 -6.79 -7.11 5.47
CA LYS A 44 -7.16 -5.88 6.18
C LYS A 44 -6.61 -4.66 5.47
N LEU A 45 -7.45 -3.64 5.32
CA LEU A 45 -7.12 -2.34 4.74
C LEU A 45 -7.72 -1.23 5.61
N GLU A 46 -7.12 -0.04 5.53
CA GLU A 46 -7.77 1.17 6.02
C GLU A 46 -9.12 1.36 5.26
N VAL A 47 -10.13 1.87 5.95
CA VAL A 47 -11.53 1.87 5.46
C VAL A 47 -11.71 2.60 4.13
N ASN A 48 -11.05 3.75 3.92
CA ASN A 48 -11.16 4.48 2.66
C ASN A 48 -10.42 3.74 1.53
N THR A 49 -9.26 3.17 1.84
CA THR A 49 -8.48 2.34 0.93
C THR A 49 -9.27 1.10 0.49
N TYR A 50 -9.95 0.44 1.43
CA TYR A 50 -10.83 -0.68 1.13
C TYR A 50 -11.94 -0.28 0.16
N ASN A 51 -12.64 0.82 0.44
CA ASN A 51 -13.72 1.32 -0.41
C ASN A 51 -13.22 1.73 -1.81
N ALA A 52 -12.05 2.35 -1.90
CA ALA A 52 -11.39 2.70 -3.14
C ALA A 52 -11.01 1.45 -3.94
N PHE A 53 -10.40 0.46 -3.27
CA PHE A 53 -10.06 -0.82 -3.90
C PHE A 53 -11.30 -1.53 -4.46
N LYS A 54 -12.41 -1.58 -3.73
CA LYS A 54 -13.66 -2.20 -4.21
C LYS A 54 -14.23 -1.52 -5.45
N LYS A 55 -14.03 -0.20 -5.62
CA LYS A 55 -14.38 0.52 -6.85
C LYS A 55 -13.44 0.14 -8.00
N MET A 56 -12.13 0.10 -7.75
CA MET A 56 -11.12 -0.29 -8.72
C MET A 56 -11.30 -1.74 -9.19
N GLU A 57 -11.56 -2.66 -8.27
CA GLU A 57 -11.83 -4.08 -8.53
C GLU A 57 -13.01 -4.27 -9.50
N ARG A 58 -14.13 -3.56 -9.26
CA ARG A 58 -15.29 -3.60 -10.17
C ARG A 58 -14.96 -3.07 -11.57
N ALA A 59 -14.19 -1.98 -11.65
CA ALA A 59 -13.80 -1.42 -12.95
C ALA A 59 -12.86 -2.37 -13.71
N ALA A 60 -11.87 -2.96 -13.04
CA ALA A 60 -10.95 -3.92 -13.64
C ALA A 60 -11.68 -5.18 -14.14
N LYS A 61 -12.67 -5.66 -13.37
CA LYS A 61 -13.48 -6.81 -13.74
C LYS A 61 -14.24 -6.58 -15.07
N ASN A 62 -14.75 -5.38 -15.29
CA ASN A 62 -15.44 -5.03 -16.56
C ASN A 62 -14.47 -5.08 -17.75
N ASP A 63 -13.17 -4.87 -17.52
CA ASP A 63 -12.11 -4.97 -18.53
C ASP A 63 -11.45 -6.36 -18.58
N GLY A 64 -12.06 -7.35 -17.90
CA GLY A 64 -11.63 -8.75 -17.89
C GLY A 64 -10.36 -9.02 -17.07
N ILE A 65 -10.10 -8.20 -16.04
CA ILE A 65 -9.01 -8.36 -15.07
C ILE A 65 -9.60 -8.67 -13.71
N ASN A 66 -9.12 -9.73 -13.07
CA ASN A 66 -9.54 -10.14 -11.73
C ASN A 66 -8.52 -9.65 -10.70
N LEU A 67 -8.71 -8.43 -10.15
CA LEU A 67 -7.80 -7.91 -9.13
C LEU A 67 -7.82 -8.79 -7.88
N LYS A 68 -6.66 -9.34 -7.52
CA LYS A 68 -6.47 -10.14 -6.32
C LYS A 68 -5.37 -9.52 -5.46
N ILE A 69 -5.70 -9.15 -4.22
CA ILE A 69 -4.70 -8.70 -3.25
C ILE A 69 -3.94 -9.93 -2.72
N VAL A 70 -2.62 -9.86 -2.72
CA VAL A 70 -1.73 -10.88 -2.16
C VAL A 70 -1.00 -10.40 -0.90
N SER A 71 -0.91 -9.09 -0.71
CA SER A 71 -0.43 -8.47 0.53
C SER A 71 -1.14 -7.13 0.75
N ALA A 72 -1.49 -6.84 2.00
CA ALA A 72 -2.15 -5.59 2.41
C ALA A 72 -1.57 -5.13 3.76
N TYR A 73 -2.40 -4.80 4.76
CA TYR A 73 -1.90 -4.43 6.08
C TYR A 73 -0.93 -5.47 6.62
N ARG A 74 0.14 -4.95 7.19
CA ARG A 74 1.20 -5.73 7.82
C ARG A 74 1.68 -5.00 9.05
N GLY A 75 1.43 -5.56 10.24
CA GLY A 75 1.94 -5.01 11.49
C GLY A 75 3.46 -5.10 11.61
N PHE A 76 4.01 -4.38 12.59
CA PHE A 76 5.45 -4.35 12.91
C PHE A 76 6.03 -5.76 13.08
N ASP A 77 5.45 -6.57 13.96
CA ASP A 77 5.94 -7.93 14.26
C ASP A 77 6.01 -8.82 13.02
N ARG A 78 5.00 -8.71 12.15
CA ARG A 78 4.99 -9.48 10.90
C ARG A 78 6.09 -9.02 9.96
N GLN A 79 6.36 -7.72 9.87
CA GLN A 79 7.45 -7.19 9.06
C GLN A 79 8.81 -7.61 9.64
N GLU A 80 8.97 -7.61 10.96
CA GLU A 80 10.17 -8.09 11.65
C GLU A 80 10.45 -9.56 11.34
N ILE A 81 9.43 -10.42 11.42
CA ILE A 81 9.56 -11.84 11.05
C ILE A 81 10.05 -12.01 9.60
N ILE A 82 9.49 -11.23 8.67
CA ILE A 82 9.88 -11.26 7.25
C ILE A 82 11.34 -10.82 7.09
N TRP A 83 11.71 -9.74 7.78
CA TRP A 83 13.06 -9.20 7.77
C TRP A 83 14.08 -10.21 8.30
N ASN A 84 13.83 -10.75 9.50
CA ASN A 84 14.73 -11.70 10.15
C ASN A 84 14.92 -12.98 9.32
N LYS A 85 13.82 -13.53 8.75
CA LYS A 85 13.91 -14.69 7.84
C LYS A 85 14.78 -14.42 6.61
N LYS A 86 14.71 -13.22 6.04
CA LYS A 86 15.57 -12.84 4.91
C LYS A 86 17.02 -12.71 5.36
N TYR A 87 17.23 -12.07 6.51
CA TYR A 87 18.58 -11.91 7.06
C TYR A 87 19.24 -13.26 7.34
N ASP A 88 18.55 -14.16 8.03
CA ASP A 88 19.03 -15.52 8.29
C ASP A 88 19.33 -16.28 6.99
N LYS A 89 18.47 -16.18 6.00
CA LYS A 89 18.69 -16.79 4.70
C LYS A 89 19.97 -16.26 4.03
N PHE A 90 20.14 -14.95 3.97
CA PHE A 90 21.30 -14.35 3.30
C PHE A 90 22.62 -14.62 4.04
N THR A 91 22.60 -14.59 5.39
CA THR A 91 23.82 -14.81 6.18
C THR A 91 24.15 -16.28 6.35
N ASN A 92 23.15 -17.16 6.58
CA ASN A 92 23.40 -18.57 6.93
C ASN A 92 23.38 -19.51 5.70
N GLU A 93 22.47 -19.24 4.71
CA GLU A 93 22.42 -20.11 3.52
C GLU A 93 23.32 -19.57 2.40
N PHE A 94 23.32 -18.26 2.16
CA PHE A 94 24.11 -17.65 1.08
C PHE A 94 25.48 -17.13 1.57
N LEU A 95 25.79 -17.27 2.87
CA LEU A 95 27.06 -16.89 3.49
C LEU A 95 27.47 -15.44 3.18
N MET A 96 26.46 -14.54 3.06
CA MET A 96 26.73 -13.14 2.83
C MET A 96 27.24 -12.45 4.09
N GLU A 97 28.16 -11.52 3.92
CA GLU A 97 28.55 -10.59 4.97
C GLU A 97 27.33 -9.81 5.49
N PRO A 98 27.18 -9.60 6.83
CA PRO A 98 26.01 -8.96 7.44
C PRO A 98 25.57 -7.66 6.77
N LYS A 99 26.52 -6.77 6.47
CA LYS A 99 26.24 -5.49 5.80
C LYS A 99 25.67 -5.68 4.40
N LYS A 100 26.21 -6.64 3.64
CA LYS A 100 25.71 -6.96 2.29
C LYS A 100 24.31 -7.56 2.35
N ALA A 101 24.06 -8.46 3.32
CA ALA A 101 22.74 -9.04 3.55
C ALA A 101 21.68 -7.96 3.83
N ILE A 102 21.99 -7.00 4.72
CA ILE A 102 21.09 -5.87 5.02
C ILE A 102 20.81 -5.04 3.77
N LEU A 103 21.82 -4.68 2.99
CA LEU A 103 21.65 -3.90 1.77
C LEU A 103 20.82 -4.65 0.73
N GLU A 104 20.98 -5.96 0.61
CA GLU A 104 20.18 -6.76 -0.32
C GLU A 104 18.71 -6.87 0.15
N ILE A 105 18.46 -6.97 1.46
CA ILE A 105 17.09 -6.96 2.00
C ILE A 105 16.40 -5.64 1.68
N ILE A 106 17.05 -4.49 1.90
CA ILE A 106 16.49 -3.15 1.70
C ILE A 106 16.06 -2.92 0.25
N ARG A 107 16.70 -3.57 -0.73
CA ARG A 107 16.31 -3.47 -2.15
C ARG A 107 14.87 -3.93 -2.43
N PHE A 108 14.34 -4.86 -1.62
CA PHE A 108 13.04 -5.50 -1.85
C PHE A 108 12.15 -5.55 -0.61
N SER A 109 12.57 -4.94 0.50
CA SER A 109 11.83 -5.01 1.76
C SER A 109 12.15 -3.81 2.65
N THR A 110 11.13 -3.17 3.16
CA THR A 110 11.29 -2.05 4.11
C THR A 110 11.71 -2.54 5.50
N ILE A 111 12.45 -1.72 6.23
CA ILE A 111 12.79 -1.96 7.65
C ILE A 111 11.48 -1.99 8.47
N PRO A 112 11.35 -2.88 9.49
CA PRO A 112 10.21 -2.85 10.41
C PRO A 112 9.98 -1.44 11.00
N GLY A 113 8.75 -0.99 11.00
CA GLY A 113 8.37 0.36 11.42
C GLY A 113 8.41 1.43 10.31
N THR A 114 8.90 1.10 9.09
CA THR A 114 8.98 2.07 7.98
C THR A 114 8.13 1.68 6.75
N SER A 115 7.34 0.62 6.86
CA SER A 115 6.54 0.12 5.74
C SER A 115 5.21 0.85 5.61
N ARG A 116 4.83 1.27 4.40
CA ARG A 116 3.48 1.78 4.11
C ARG A 116 2.39 0.73 4.34
N HIS A 117 2.71 -0.56 4.28
CA HIS A 117 1.78 -1.61 4.66
C HIS A 117 1.32 -1.51 6.12
N HIS A 118 2.07 -0.83 7.01
CA HIS A 118 1.67 -0.57 8.40
C HIS A 118 0.42 0.32 8.49
N TRP A 119 0.15 1.11 7.46
CA TRP A 119 -1.00 2.04 7.44
C TRP A 119 -2.27 1.40 6.87
N GLY A 120 -2.15 0.21 6.25
CA GLY A 120 -3.26 -0.43 5.56
C GLY A 120 -3.65 0.26 4.25
N THR A 121 -2.76 1.08 3.68
CA THR A 121 -2.98 1.86 2.46
C THR A 121 -2.15 1.37 1.27
N ASP A 122 -1.24 0.43 1.50
CA ASP A 122 -0.39 -0.17 0.48
C ASP A 122 -0.84 -1.61 0.20
N ILE A 123 -0.93 -1.97 -1.08
CA ILE A 123 -1.41 -3.29 -1.52
C ILE A 123 -0.52 -3.86 -2.61
N ASP A 124 -0.18 -5.14 -2.47
CA ASP A 124 0.40 -5.92 -3.56
C ASP A 124 -0.74 -6.68 -4.26
N ILE A 125 -0.89 -6.49 -5.57
CA ILE A 125 -1.97 -7.08 -6.35
C ILE A 125 -1.47 -7.84 -7.57
N ILE A 126 -2.23 -8.87 -7.95
CA ILE A 126 -2.01 -9.68 -9.15
C ILE A 126 -3.32 -9.81 -9.93
N ASP A 127 -3.26 -10.38 -11.12
CA ASP A 127 -4.44 -10.84 -11.82
C ASP A 127 -4.80 -12.27 -11.37
N GLY A 128 -5.88 -12.40 -10.63
CA GLY A 128 -6.39 -13.67 -10.10
C GLY A 128 -6.94 -14.62 -11.17
N ASN A 129 -6.92 -14.23 -12.45
CA ASN A 129 -7.22 -15.14 -13.57
C ASN A 129 -6.11 -16.19 -13.80
N TYR A 130 -4.97 -16.03 -13.12
CA TYR A 130 -3.81 -16.93 -13.20
C TYR A 130 -3.50 -17.56 -11.83
N PRO A 131 -4.37 -18.47 -11.33
CA PRO A 131 -4.28 -18.98 -9.95
C PRO A 131 -3.06 -19.85 -9.68
N ASP A 132 -2.50 -20.49 -10.71
CA ASP A 132 -1.39 -21.46 -10.60
C ASP A 132 0.00 -20.81 -10.64
N GLU A 133 0.04 -19.47 -10.82
CA GLU A 133 1.29 -18.74 -10.86
C GLU A 133 1.99 -18.74 -9.50
N LYS A 134 3.31 -19.01 -9.52
CA LYS A 134 4.18 -18.96 -8.35
C LYS A 134 5.04 -17.71 -8.38
N ASP A 135 5.60 -17.33 -7.21
CA ASP A 135 6.48 -16.15 -7.09
C ASP A 135 5.86 -14.90 -7.75
N VAL A 136 4.58 -14.68 -7.44
CA VAL A 136 3.69 -13.77 -8.16
C VAL A 136 4.11 -12.30 -8.15
N LEU A 137 5.00 -11.89 -7.22
CA LEU A 137 5.48 -10.51 -7.11
C LEU A 137 6.86 -10.30 -7.78
N LYS A 138 7.33 -11.25 -8.60
CA LYS A 138 8.54 -11.05 -9.39
C LYS A 138 8.29 -10.01 -10.49
N PHE A 139 9.21 -9.07 -10.61
CA PHE A 139 9.15 -7.95 -11.56
C PHE A 139 8.91 -8.41 -13.01
N GLU A 140 9.57 -9.47 -13.44
CA GLU A 140 9.51 -10.00 -14.81
C GLU A 140 8.09 -10.41 -15.22
N LYS A 141 7.23 -10.76 -14.24
CA LYS A 141 5.84 -11.14 -14.50
C LYS A 141 4.96 -9.97 -14.93
N PHE A 142 5.37 -8.76 -14.59
CA PHE A 142 4.65 -7.51 -14.93
C PHE A 142 5.23 -6.83 -16.18
N GLU A 143 6.40 -7.26 -16.65
CA GLU A 143 7.04 -6.73 -17.84
C GLU A 143 6.43 -7.30 -19.13
N LYS A 144 6.84 -6.73 -20.29
CA LYS A 144 6.42 -7.19 -21.62
C LYS A 144 6.63 -8.71 -21.76
N ASN A 145 5.57 -9.44 -22.12
CA ASN A 145 5.49 -10.90 -22.19
C ASN A 145 5.32 -11.60 -20.82
N GLY A 146 5.30 -10.88 -19.71
CA GLY A 146 4.96 -11.44 -18.40
C GLY A 146 3.45 -11.68 -18.27
N VAL A 147 3.08 -12.65 -17.43
CA VAL A 147 1.68 -13.08 -17.21
C VAL A 147 0.78 -11.95 -16.72
N PHE A 148 1.34 -11.01 -15.95
CA PHE A 148 0.61 -9.85 -15.40
C PHE A 148 0.83 -8.56 -16.20
N TYR A 149 1.39 -8.61 -17.40
CA TYR A 149 1.60 -7.41 -18.22
C TYR A 149 0.31 -6.68 -18.55
N LYS A 150 -0.79 -7.42 -18.85
CA LYS A 150 -2.11 -6.82 -19.08
C LYS A 150 -2.61 -6.06 -17.86
N LEU A 151 -2.46 -6.65 -16.66
CA LEU A 151 -2.78 -5.99 -15.39
C LEU A 151 -1.96 -4.71 -15.20
N LYS A 152 -0.63 -4.78 -15.37
CA LYS A 152 0.24 -3.60 -15.25
C LYS A 152 -0.21 -2.48 -16.17
N LYS A 153 -0.45 -2.75 -17.44
CA LYS A 153 -0.93 -1.74 -18.41
C LYS A 153 -2.27 -1.13 -18.03
N TRP A 154 -3.16 -1.93 -17.44
CA TRP A 154 -4.43 -1.45 -16.94
C TRP A 154 -4.25 -0.53 -15.74
N LEU A 155 -3.39 -0.91 -14.80
CA LEU A 155 -3.07 -0.10 -13.62
C LEU A 155 -2.41 1.22 -14.01
N ASP A 156 -1.42 1.21 -14.90
CA ASP A 156 -0.75 2.42 -15.44
C ASP A 156 -1.78 3.45 -15.95
N LYS A 157 -2.89 2.98 -16.52
CA LYS A 157 -3.92 3.85 -17.12
C LYS A 157 -5.01 4.28 -16.14
N ASN A 158 -5.31 3.46 -15.13
CA ASN A 158 -6.57 3.58 -14.40
C ASN A 158 -6.40 3.74 -12.89
N SER A 159 -5.33 3.28 -12.26
CA SER A 159 -5.22 3.21 -10.80
C SER A 159 -5.37 4.56 -10.11
N GLU A 160 -4.83 5.63 -10.69
CA GLU A 160 -4.92 7.00 -10.14
C GLU A 160 -6.35 7.51 -10.02
N LYS A 161 -7.27 7.07 -10.91
CA LYS A 161 -8.69 7.44 -10.84
C LYS A 161 -9.37 6.95 -9.57
N PHE A 162 -8.77 5.96 -8.92
CA PHE A 162 -9.24 5.36 -7.67
C PHE A 162 -8.37 5.74 -6.48
N GLY A 163 -7.39 6.63 -6.67
CA GLY A 163 -6.47 7.08 -5.62
C GLY A 163 -5.28 6.15 -5.36
N PHE A 164 -5.01 5.18 -6.26
CA PHE A 164 -3.84 4.30 -6.16
C PHE A 164 -2.74 4.72 -7.13
N TYR A 165 -1.52 4.75 -6.62
CA TYR A 165 -0.31 5.08 -7.35
C TYR A 165 0.64 3.88 -7.35
N LEU A 166 1.28 3.62 -8.47
CA LEU A 166 2.30 2.58 -8.55
C LEU A 166 3.56 3.04 -7.80
N ALA A 167 4.15 2.15 -7.01
CA ALA A 167 5.35 2.39 -6.22
C ALA A 167 6.61 2.03 -7.01
#